data_55bbacf7cc171a85a19deddd31ae7ed1
#
_entry.id   55bbacf7cc171a85a19deddd31ae7ed1
#
_cell.length_a   1.000
_cell.length_b   1.000
_cell.length_c   1.000
_cell.angle_alpha   90.00
_cell.angle_beta   90.00
_cell.angle_gamma   90.00
#
_symmetry.space_group_name_H-M   'P 1'
#
loop_
_entity.id
_entity.type
_entity.pdbx_description
1 polymer ?
#
loop_
_entity_poly.entity_id
_entity_poly.type
_entity_poly.pdbx_seq_one_letter_code
_entity_poly.pdbx_strand_id
1 'polypeptide(L)'
;WFLGLDMTDKVPHFSTFGKNYTRRFKDTDLFEQIFSHILEECYKFKLVDPTEIFVDATHVKARANSRKMQKRIAKVEALFYEDMLKTEINKDRQEHHKKPLKDKDDNNHPPLSGGGTSNEKTIKSSTTDPESGWFRKGEHKHVFAYAVETACDKNGWILGYTVSPGNLHDSRTFKGLYDKIKNIGIKTLVADAGYKTPAIAKLLIDDGVTPLFPYKRPMTKEGFFKKYEYAYDEYYDCYICPNNQVLKYSTTNRDGYREYKSCGNVCENCSYLSQCTESKNHVKL
;
A
#
# COMPACT_ATOMS: atom_id res chain seq x y z
N TRP A 1 29.64 18.93 25.12
CA TRP A 1 30.14 19.60 23.92
C TRP A 1 28.98 19.95 22.97
N PHE A 2 28.17 19.00 22.49
CA PHE A 2 27.09 19.25 21.55
C PHE A 2 26.03 20.25 22.06
N LEU A 3 25.73 20.25 23.35
CA LEU A 3 24.79 21.18 23.98
C LEU A 3 25.46 22.45 24.52
N GLY A 4 26.76 22.65 24.29
CA GLY A 4 27.53 23.77 24.84
C GLY A 4 27.70 23.75 26.37
N LEU A 5 27.48 22.57 27.01
CA LEU A 5 27.61 22.41 28.44
C LEU A 5 29.07 22.03 28.80
N ASP A 6 29.61 22.66 29.87
CA ASP A 6 30.90 22.28 30.44
C ASP A 6 30.73 21.24 31.56
N MET A 7 31.83 20.64 32.00
CA MET A 7 31.85 19.58 33.02
C MET A 7 31.28 20.05 34.37
N THR A 8 31.28 21.34 34.61
CA THR A 8 30.76 21.98 35.83
C THR A 8 29.34 22.47 35.75
N ASP A 9 28.74 22.41 34.55
CA ASP A 9 27.40 22.90 34.35
C ASP A 9 26.36 21.94 34.91
N LYS A 10 25.25 22.50 35.42
CA LYS A 10 24.11 21.71 35.90
C LYS A 10 23.36 21.16 34.69
N VAL A 11 23.45 19.85 34.51
CA VAL A 11 22.69 19.14 33.50
C VAL A 11 21.17 19.16 33.83
N PRO A 12 20.30 19.57 32.93
CA PRO A 12 18.86 19.55 33.15
C PRO A 12 18.38 18.14 33.50
N HIS A 13 17.48 18.03 34.46
CA HIS A 13 16.88 16.75 34.80
C HIS A 13 16.15 16.14 33.58
N PHE A 14 16.21 14.83 33.38
CA PHE A 14 15.62 14.15 32.23
C PHE A 14 14.13 14.49 32.00
N SER A 15 13.38 14.76 33.05
CA SER A 15 11.97 15.17 32.94
C SER A 15 11.75 16.58 32.40
N THR A 16 12.81 17.40 32.34
CA THR A 16 12.71 18.80 31.87
C THR A 16 12.31 18.85 30.41
N PHE A 17 12.88 17.98 29.59
CA PHE A 17 12.48 17.87 28.17
C PHE A 17 11.00 17.53 28.04
N GLY A 18 10.53 16.48 28.72
CA GLY A 18 9.12 16.06 28.66
C GLY A 18 8.15 17.15 29.15
N LYS A 19 8.51 17.89 30.22
CA LYS A 19 7.71 19.02 30.72
C LYS A 19 7.66 20.18 29.74
N ASN A 20 8.80 20.52 29.13
CA ASN A 20 8.87 21.58 28.12
C ASN A 20 8.10 21.18 26.85
N TYR A 21 8.26 19.93 26.37
CA TYR A 21 7.49 19.41 25.25
C TYR A 21 5.98 19.57 25.52
N THR A 22 5.48 19.04 26.64
CA THR A 22 4.06 19.09 26.96
C THR A 22 3.50 20.50 27.13
N ARG A 23 4.31 21.44 27.63
CA ARG A 23 3.84 22.81 27.95
C ARG A 23 3.99 23.80 26.82
N ARG A 24 4.99 23.60 25.92
CA ARG A 24 5.38 24.61 24.95
C ARG A 24 5.31 24.14 23.52
N PHE A 25 5.57 22.84 23.25
CA PHE A 25 5.78 22.34 21.89
C PHE A 25 4.72 21.34 21.45
N LYS A 26 4.01 20.71 22.42
CA LYS A 26 2.87 19.87 22.11
C LYS A 26 1.83 20.70 21.35
N ASP A 27 1.26 20.12 20.31
CA ASP A 27 0.24 20.75 19.47
C ASP A 27 0.77 21.94 18.61
N THR A 28 2.10 22.02 18.44
CA THR A 28 2.74 22.92 17.47
C THR A 28 3.41 22.13 16.37
N ASP A 29 3.66 22.77 15.23
CA ASP A 29 4.37 22.22 14.07
C ASP A 29 5.89 22.50 14.11
N LEU A 30 6.43 22.90 15.30
CA LEU A 30 7.83 23.29 15.46
C LEU A 30 8.83 22.25 14.94
N PHE A 31 8.60 20.96 15.22
CA PHE A 31 9.51 19.91 14.75
C PHE A 31 9.46 19.73 13.24
N GLU A 32 8.28 19.92 12.64
CA GLU A 32 8.10 19.91 11.19
C GLU A 32 8.79 21.10 10.53
N GLN A 33 8.72 22.29 11.15
CA GLN A 33 9.44 23.49 10.69
C GLN A 33 10.96 23.29 10.77
N ILE A 34 11.47 22.72 11.86
CA ILE A 34 12.91 22.41 12.01
C ILE A 34 13.35 21.42 10.93
N PHE A 35 12.59 20.36 10.71
CA PHE A 35 12.88 19.37 9.67
C PHE A 35 12.93 20.04 8.29
N SER A 36 11.91 20.83 7.94
CA SER A 36 11.83 21.52 6.65
C SER A 36 12.99 22.48 6.46
N HIS A 37 13.36 23.23 7.49
CA HIS A 37 14.50 24.16 7.43
C HIS A 37 15.82 23.43 7.19
N ILE A 38 16.07 22.33 7.92
CA ILE A 38 17.28 21.51 7.72
C ILE A 38 17.30 20.95 6.29
N LEU A 39 16.18 20.46 5.81
CA LEU A 39 16.06 19.90 4.47
C LEU A 39 16.32 20.96 3.39
N GLU A 40 15.80 22.18 3.55
CA GLU A 40 16.09 23.31 2.65
C GLU A 40 17.59 23.63 2.58
N GLU A 41 18.27 23.63 3.73
CA GLU A 41 19.74 23.82 3.77
C GLU A 41 20.45 22.66 3.03
N CYS A 42 20.02 21.41 3.22
CA CYS A 42 20.57 20.28 2.49
C CYS A 42 20.40 20.42 0.97
N TYR A 43 19.27 20.94 0.50
CA TYR A 43 19.07 21.25 -0.92
C TYR A 43 20.01 22.34 -1.42
N LYS A 44 20.20 23.43 -0.66
CA LYS A 44 21.10 24.52 -1.03
C LYS A 44 22.55 24.03 -1.21
N PHE A 45 22.98 23.13 -0.34
CA PHE A 45 24.31 22.51 -0.41
C PHE A 45 24.38 21.33 -1.40
N LYS A 46 23.31 21.01 -2.12
CA LYS A 46 23.25 19.89 -3.09
C LYS A 46 23.60 18.52 -2.49
N LEU A 47 23.28 18.33 -1.22
CA LEU A 47 23.50 17.06 -0.51
C LEU A 47 22.43 16.01 -0.84
N VAL A 48 21.28 16.45 -1.36
CA VAL A 48 20.10 15.66 -1.62
C VAL A 48 19.89 15.50 -3.12
N ASP A 49 19.56 14.28 -3.55
CA ASP A 49 19.17 13.97 -4.93
C ASP A 49 17.73 13.43 -4.97
N PRO A 50 16.73 14.29 -5.25
CA PRO A 50 15.32 13.88 -5.23
C PRO A 50 14.87 13.09 -6.46
N THR A 51 15.76 12.81 -7.40
CA THR A 51 15.39 12.15 -8.67
C THR A 51 14.98 10.69 -8.49
N GLU A 52 15.56 10.00 -7.50
CA GLU A 52 15.27 8.61 -7.18
C GLU A 52 14.97 8.49 -5.68
N ILE A 53 13.76 8.09 -5.36
CA ILE A 53 13.25 8.04 -3.98
C ILE A 53 12.89 6.61 -3.59
N PHE A 54 13.26 6.27 -2.36
CA PHE A 54 12.94 5.01 -1.72
C PHE A 54 11.93 5.26 -0.60
N VAL A 55 10.83 4.52 -0.63
CA VAL A 55 9.76 4.60 0.37
C VAL A 55 9.67 3.30 1.14
N ASP A 56 9.69 3.39 2.46
CA ASP A 56 9.52 2.26 3.36
C ASP A 56 8.82 2.69 4.66
N ALA A 57 8.19 1.73 5.34
CA ALA A 57 7.51 1.95 6.61
C ALA A 57 8.14 1.14 7.75
N THR A 58 8.42 1.82 8.84
CA THR A 58 8.93 1.21 10.07
C THR A 58 7.91 1.33 11.19
N HIS A 59 7.69 0.24 11.93
CA HIS A 59 6.79 0.24 13.07
C HIS A 59 7.52 0.55 14.37
N VAL A 60 7.10 1.64 15.02
CA VAL A 60 7.61 2.07 16.32
C VAL A 60 6.62 1.71 17.42
N LYS A 61 7.06 0.95 18.42
CA LYS A 61 6.22 0.53 19.53
C LYS A 61 5.77 1.76 20.34
N ALA A 62 4.46 1.88 20.51
CA ALA A 62 3.87 2.92 21.35
C ALA A 62 4.12 2.62 22.85
N ARG A 63 4.22 3.69 23.65
CA ARG A 63 4.27 3.57 25.10
C ARG A 63 2.85 3.33 25.68
N ALA A 64 2.20 2.32 25.19
CA ALA A 64 0.83 1.96 25.55
C ALA A 64 0.78 0.65 26.35
N ASN A 65 -0.11 0.60 27.34
CA ASN A 65 -0.32 -0.63 28.09
C ASN A 65 -1.24 -1.56 27.28
N SER A 66 -0.69 -2.69 26.82
CA SER A 66 -1.42 -3.67 26.00
C SER A 66 -2.58 -4.38 26.74
N ARG A 67 -2.60 -4.32 28.08
CA ARG A 67 -3.69 -4.87 28.91
C ARG A 67 -4.84 -3.87 29.10
N LYS A 68 -4.57 -2.57 28.93
CA LYS A 68 -5.57 -1.49 29.05
C LYS A 68 -6.05 -1.11 27.66
N MET A 69 -7.02 -1.87 27.14
CA MET A 69 -7.59 -1.64 25.81
C MET A 69 -9.12 -1.62 25.88
N GLN A 70 -9.72 -0.90 24.96
CA GLN A 70 -11.16 -0.84 24.74
C GLN A 70 -11.49 -1.11 23.28
N LYS A 71 -12.70 -1.58 23.01
CA LYS A 71 -13.21 -1.68 21.65
C LYS A 71 -13.76 -0.31 21.27
N ARG A 72 -13.33 0.19 20.11
CA ARG A 72 -13.81 1.45 19.54
C ARG A 72 -14.36 1.18 18.14
N ILE A 73 -15.48 1.78 17.83
CA ILE A 73 -15.99 1.81 16.46
C ILE A 73 -15.21 2.91 15.74
N ALA A 74 -14.47 2.55 14.70
CA ALA A 74 -13.79 3.49 13.82
C ALA A 74 -14.47 3.43 12.47
N LYS A 75 -14.73 4.61 11.89
CA LYS A 75 -15.11 4.70 10.48
C LYS A 75 -13.96 4.19 9.66
N VAL A 76 -14.23 3.27 8.76
CA VAL A 76 -13.28 2.88 7.73
C VAL A 76 -13.30 4.03 6.74
N GLU A 77 -12.29 4.87 6.75
CA GLU A 77 -12.13 5.88 5.72
C GLU A 77 -12.10 5.16 4.39
N ALA A 78 -13.06 5.49 3.53
CA ALA A 78 -13.08 5.01 2.16
C ALA A 78 -11.75 5.39 1.53
N LEU A 79 -11.06 4.39 0.99
CA LEU A 79 -9.77 4.61 0.39
C LEU A 79 -9.98 5.48 -0.84
N PHE A 80 -9.33 6.64 -0.90
CA PHE A 80 -9.47 7.55 -2.03
C PHE A 80 -9.23 6.85 -3.38
N TYR A 81 -8.41 5.80 -3.38
CA TYR A 81 -8.13 5.02 -4.56
C TYR A 81 -9.16 3.90 -4.83
N GLU A 82 -10.04 3.54 -3.87
CA GLU A 82 -11.16 2.63 -4.16
C GLU A 82 -12.12 3.25 -5.16
N ASP A 83 -12.41 4.53 -5.01
CA ASP A 83 -13.27 5.26 -5.94
C ASP A 83 -12.58 5.46 -7.29
N MET A 84 -11.30 5.82 -7.30
CA MET A 84 -10.51 5.90 -8.52
C MET A 84 -10.43 4.54 -9.22
N LEU A 85 -10.08 3.48 -8.50
CA LEU A 85 -9.99 2.13 -9.04
C LEU A 85 -11.34 1.67 -9.59
N LYS A 86 -12.44 1.91 -8.87
CA LYS A 86 -13.79 1.58 -9.34
C LYS A 86 -14.14 2.32 -10.63
N THR A 87 -13.76 3.59 -10.73
CA THR A 87 -13.97 4.40 -11.93
C THR A 87 -13.21 3.83 -13.13
N GLU A 88 -11.93 3.51 -12.96
CA GLU A 88 -11.09 2.92 -14.00
C GLU A 88 -11.58 1.53 -14.42
N ILE A 89 -11.95 0.68 -13.46
CA ILE A 89 -12.52 -0.64 -13.75
C ILE A 89 -13.82 -0.50 -14.57
N ASN A 90 -14.69 0.43 -14.19
CA ASN A 90 -15.95 0.62 -14.90
C ASN A 90 -15.71 1.17 -16.31
N LYS A 91 -14.72 2.03 -16.50
CA LYS A 91 -14.31 2.53 -17.80
C LYS A 91 -13.80 1.38 -18.69
N ASP A 92 -12.85 0.59 -18.19
CA ASP A 92 -12.31 -0.56 -18.91
C ASP A 92 -13.41 -1.60 -19.28
N ARG A 93 -14.33 -1.85 -18.34
CA ARG A 93 -15.49 -2.73 -18.60
C ARG A 93 -16.41 -2.17 -19.67
N GLN A 94 -16.65 -0.86 -19.67
CA GLN A 94 -17.48 -0.19 -20.67
C GLN A 94 -16.85 -0.27 -22.06
N GLU A 95 -15.53 -0.06 -22.18
CA GLU A 95 -14.78 -0.22 -23.43
C GLU A 95 -14.93 -1.65 -24.00
N HIS A 96 -15.05 -2.65 -23.13
CA HIS A 96 -15.29 -4.05 -23.49
C HIS A 96 -16.79 -4.45 -23.51
N HIS A 97 -17.71 -3.49 -23.59
CA HIS A 97 -19.16 -3.72 -23.61
C HIS A 97 -19.69 -4.54 -22.42
N LYS A 98 -19.06 -4.43 -21.25
CA LYS A 98 -19.51 -5.08 -20.00
C LYS A 98 -20.25 -4.09 -19.11
N LYS A 99 -21.22 -4.60 -18.35
CA LYS A 99 -21.93 -3.81 -17.33
C LYS A 99 -20.97 -3.33 -16.25
N PRO A 100 -21.15 -2.12 -15.71
CA PRO A 100 -20.35 -1.64 -14.59
C PRO A 100 -20.45 -2.60 -13.39
N LEU A 101 -19.47 -2.52 -12.48
CA LEU A 101 -19.51 -3.27 -11.23
C LEU A 101 -20.74 -2.82 -10.43
N LYS A 102 -21.54 -3.79 -10.00
CA LYS A 102 -22.61 -3.53 -9.05
C LYS A 102 -21.99 -3.13 -7.70
N ASP A 103 -22.58 -2.17 -7.04
CA ASP A 103 -22.29 -1.93 -5.62
C ASP A 103 -22.58 -3.21 -4.84
N LYS A 104 -21.78 -3.51 -3.84
CA LYS A 104 -22.04 -4.67 -3.00
C LYS A 104 -23.33 -4.38 -2.23
N ASP A 105 -24.41 -5.05 -2.60
CA ASP A 105 -25.55 -5.19 -1.70
C ASP A 105 -25.08 -6.01 -0.48
N ASP A 106 -25.31 -5.46 0.70
CA ASP A 106 -24.72 -5.88 1.99
C ASP A 106 -25.11 -7.27 2.50
N ASN A 107 -25.76 -8.12 1.70
CA ASN A 107 -26.47 -9.25 2.30
C ASN A 107 -26.02 -10.68 1.95
N ASN A 108 -25.02 -10.95 1.10
CA ASN A 108 -24.86 -12.38 0.75
C ASN A 108 -23.48 -12.91 0.31
N HIS A 109 -22.33 -12.38 0.68
CA HIS A 109 -21.08 -13.13 0.50
C HIS A 109 -20.09 -12.88 1.63
N PRO A 110 -19.46 -13.95 2.18
CA PRO A 110 -18.38 -13.78 3.14
C PRO A 110 -17.21 -13.04 2.47
N PRO A 111 -16.57 -12.10 3.15
CA PRO A 111 -15.48 -11.32 2.58
C PRO A 111 -14.27 -12.23 2.33
N LEU A 112 -13.87 -12.37 1.08
CA LEU A 112 -12.51 -12.80 0.73
C LEU A 112 -11.56 -11.68 1.16
N SER A 113 -10.79 -11.97 2.22
CA SER A 113 -9.80 -11.08 2.83
C SER A 113 -10.28 -9.66 3.22
N GLY A 114 -10.93 -9.55 4.35
CA GLY A 114 -10.81 -8.38 5.24
C GLY A 114 -11.61 -7.12 4.91
N GLY A 115 -12.52 -7.10 3.96
CA GLY A 115 -13.31 -5.93 3.61
C GLY A 115 -14.81 -6.10 3.90
N GLY A 116 -15.25 -5.75 5.09
CA GLY A 116 -16.67 -5.60 5.41
C GLY A 116 -17.20 -4.27 4.85
N THR A 117 -18.41 -4.30 4.31
CA THR A 117 -19.13 -3.17 3.70
C THR A 117 -19.80 -2.23 4.71
N SER A 118 -19.55 -2.34 5.99
CA SER A 118 -19.93 -1.32 6.96
C SER A 118 -18.84 -0.26 7.00
N ASN A 119 -19.19 1.01 6.83
CA ASN A 119 -18.28 2.15 7.04
C ASN A 119 -17.74 2.22 8.49
N GLU A 120 -18.00 1.20 9.28
CA GLU A 120 -17.62 1.12 10.68
C GLU A 120 -16.99 -0.24 10.99
N LYS A 121 -15.81 -0.22 11.59
CA LYS A 121 -15.10 -1.41 12.05
C LYS A 121 -14.78 -1.28 13.52
N THR A 122 -15.05 -2.35 14.28
CA THR A 122 -14.62 -2.41 15.68
C THR A 122 -13.10 -2.65 15.73
N ILE A 123 -12.37 -1.67 16.23
CA ILE A 123 -10.92 -1.77 16.44
C ILE A 123 -10.58 -1.81 17.93
N LYS A 124 -9.43 -2.40 18.25
CA LYS A 124 -8.86 -2.31 19.60
C LYS A 124 -8.09 -1.01 19.71
N SER A 125 -8.43 -0.18 20.68
CA SER A 125 -7.76 1.08 20.99
C SER A 125 -7.17 1.03 22.40
N SER A 126 -5.99 1.61 22.58
CA SER A 126 -5.38 1.78 23.89
C SER A 126 -6.10 2.90 24.65
N THR A 127 -6.30 2.72 25.96
CA THR A 127 -6.83 3.78 26.83
C THR A 127 -5.75 4.76 27.28
N THR A 128 -4.48 4.36 27.19
CA THR A 128 -3.31 5.20 27.58
C THR A 128 -2.71 5.95 26.41
N ASP A 129 -2.92 5.47 25.18
CA ASP A 129 -2.46 6.06 23.93
C ASP A 129 -3.45 5.74 22.81
N PRO A 130 -4.57 6.49 22.73
CA PRO A 130 -5.67 6.20 21.81
C PRO A 130 -5.34 6.33 20.33
N GLU A 131 -4.28 7.06 20.00
CA GLU A 131 -3.83 7.31 18.62
C GLU A 131 -3.01 6.14 18.07
N SER A 132 -2.45 5.30 18.95
CA SER A 132 -1.68 4.13 18.53
C SER A 132 -2.55 3.03 17.95
N GLY A 133 -2.04 2.31 16.94
CA GLY A 133 -2.73 1.19 16.31
C GLY A 133 -2.33 -0.16 16.90
N TRP A 134 -3.30 -1.09 17.00
CA TRP A 134 -3.04 -2.47 17.41
C TRP A 134 -2.41 -3.25 16.27
N PHE A 135 -1.11 -3.50 16.36
CA PHE A 135 -0.29 -4.10 15.33
C PHE A 135 0.21 -5.49 15.72
N ARG A 136 0.25 -6.40 14.75
CA ARG A 136 0.80 -7.75 14.93
C ARG A 136 2.23 -7.78 14.41
N LYS A 137 3.19 -7.92 15.31
CA LYS A 137 4.62 -8.06 14.97
C LYS A 137 5.02 -9.52 15.03
N GLY A 138 5.27 -10.13 13.87
CA GLY A 138 5.60 -11.57 13.79
C GLY A 138 4.43 -12.48 14.16
N GLU A 139 4.71 -13.76 14.41
CA GLU A 139 3.65 -14.76 14.60
C GLU A 139 2.90 -14.65 15.93
N HIS A 140 3.51 -14.10 16.98
CA HIS A 140 2.98 -14.21 18.33
C HIS A 140 2.87 -12.88 19.13
N LYS A 141 3.36 -11.77 18.61
CA LYS A 141 3.35 -10.50 19.37
C LYS A 141 2.38 -9.48 18.80
N HIS A 142 1.39 -9.10 19.62
CA HIS A 142 0.55 -7.95 19.36
C HIS A 142 0.98 -6.80 20.26
N VAL A 143 1.19 -5.64 19.66
CA VAL A 143 1.59 -4.41 20.38
C VAL A 143 0.82 -3.23 19.82
N PHE A 144 0.67 -2.19 20.63
CA PHE A 144 0.29 -0.88 20.12
C PHE A 144 1.53 -0.23 19.48
N ALA A 145 1.39 0.26 18.26
CA ALA A 145 2.49 0.84 17.50
C ALA A 145 2.01 1.98 16.61
N TYR A 146 2.97 2.76 16.17
CA TYR A 146 2.85 3.71 15.07
C TYR A 146 3.61 3.19 13.87
N ALA A 147 3.10 3.40 12.68
CA ALA A 147 3.82 3.25 11.44
C ALA A 147 4.44 4.60 11.08
N VAL A 148 5.75 4.62 10.88
CA VAL A 148 6.49 5.78 10.38
C VAL A 148 6.90 5.46 8.96
N GLU A 149 6.24 6.09 8.00
CA GLU A 149 6.63 6.02 6.60
C GLU A 149 7.64 7.10 6.31
N THR A 150 8.71 6.75 5.63
CA THR A 150 9.78 7.65 5.24
C THR A 150 10.04 7.56 3.76
N ALA A 151 10.32 8.70 3.15
CA ALA A 151 10.85 8.80 1.81
C ALA A 151 12.29 9.28 1.91
N CYS A 152 13.24 8.56 1.36
CA CYS A 152 14.65 8.95 1.34
C CYS A 152 15.23 8.89 -0.08
N ASP A 153 16.30 9.65 -0.31
CA ASP A 153 17.07 9.54 -1.54
C ASP A 153 18.03 8.34 -1.50
N LYS A 154 18.74 8.11 -2.60
CA LYS A 154 19.76 7.04 -2.71
C LYS A 154 20.91 7.14 -1.72
N ASN A 155 21.13 8.31 -1.12
CA ASN A 155 22.18 8.56 -0.12
C ASN A 155 21.66 8.40 1.31
N GLY A 156 20.36 8.11 1.49
CA GLY A 156 19.72 7.94 2.78
C GLY A 156 19.23 9.24 3.45
N TRP A 157 19.24 10.37 2.72
CA TRP A 157 18.65 11.61 3.22
C TRP A 157 17.12 11.51 3.22
N ILE A 158 16.52 11.76 4.37
CA ILE A 158 15.06 11.75 4.52
C ILE A 158 14.48 13.03 3.91
N LEU A 159 13.60 12.87 2.92
CA LEU A 159 12.96 13.96 2.19
C LEU A 159 11.55 14.26 2.69
N GLY A 160 10.94 13.29 3.35
CA GLY A 160 9.62 13.43 3.93
C GLY A 160 9.29 12.23 4.81
N TYR A 161 8.36 12.45 5.73
CA TYR A 161 7.85 11.38 6.58
C TYR A 161 6.38 11.61 6.94
N THR A 162 5.70 10.52 7.28
CA THR A 162 4.38 10.54 7.92
C THR A 162 4.34 9.56 9.07
N VAL A 163 3.48 9.85 10.04
CA VAL A 163 3.25 8.96 11.18
C VAL A 163 1.77 8.63 11.23
N SER A 164 1.46 7.35 11.30
CA SER A 164 0.08 6.85 11.31
C SER A 164 -0.09 5.74 12.35
N PRO A 165 -1.33 5.40 12.75
CA PRO A 165 -1.58 4.23 13.59
C PRO A 165 -1.04 2.95 12.94
N GLY A 166 -0.30 2.12 13.68
CA GLY A 166 0.40 0.95 13.15
C GLY A 166 -0.49 -0.19 12.63
N ASN A 167 -1.80 -0.06 12.72
CA ASN A 167 -2.77 -1.00 12.16
C ASN A 167 -3.26 -0.62 10.75
N LEU A 168 -2.81 0.50 10.22
CA LEU A 168 -3.10 0.89 8.84
C LEU A 168 -2.11 0.20 7.90
N HIS A 169 -2.60 -0.17 6.72
CA HIS A 169 -1.75 -0.76 5.69
C HIS A 169 -1.01 0.35 4.94
N ASP A 170 0.26 0.10 4.58
CA ASP A 170 1.14 1.09 3.94
C ASP A 170 0.53 1.70 2.67
N SER A 171 -0.20 0.92 1.88
CA SER A 171 -0.91 1.43 0.71
C SER A 171 -1.99 2.47 1.03
N ARG A 172 -2.45 2.58 2.27
CA ARG A 172 -3.46 3.56 2.70
C ARG A 172 -2.85 4.89 3.11
N THR A 173 -1.66 4.83 3.66
CA THR A 173 -0.95 5.97 4.23
C THR A 173 -0.05 6.65 3.20
N PHE A 174 0.34 5.92 2.15
CA PHE A 174 1.21 6.38 1.07
C PHE A 174 0.85 7.75 0.50
N LYS A 175 -0.44 8.01 0.24
CA LYS A 175 -0.86 9.28 -0.34
C LYS A 175 -0.46 10.47 0.53
N GLY A 176 -0.58 10.34 1.86
CA GLY A 176 -0.19 11.41 2.80
C GLY A 176 1.30 11.73 2.74
N LEU A 177 2.15 10.72 2.56
CA LEU A 177 3.58 10.90 2.34
C LEU A 177 3.86 11.50 0.95
N TYR A 178 3.25 10.93 -0.09
CA TYR A 178 3.46 11.34 -1.47
C TYR A 178 3.07 12.80 -1.70
N ASP A 179 1.95 13.25 -1.15
CA ASP A 179 1.52 14.66 -1.26
C ASP A 179 2.54 15.66 -0.67
N LYS A 180 3.35 15.24 0.32
CA LYS A 180 4.42 16.07 0.88
C LYS A 180 5.64 16.18 -0.05
N ILE A 181 5.91 15.13 -0.85
CA ILE A 181 7.16 15.04 -1.63
C ILE A 181 6.98 15.19 -3.15
N LYS A 182 5.76 15.09 -3.70
CA LYS A 182 5.52 15.05 -5.16
C LYS A 182 6.12 16.23 -5.94
N ASN A 183 6.30 17.38 -5.31
CA ASN A 183 6.76 18.61 -5.98
C ASN A 183 8.29 18.77 -5.98
N ILE A 184 9.07 17.81 -5.46
CA ILE A 184 10.54 17.96 -5.33
C ILE A 184 11.32 17.50 -6.57
N GLY A 185 10.63 17.06 -7.63
CA GLY A 185 11.27 16.65 -8.89
C GLY A 185 11.59 15.17 -8.99
N ILE A 186 10.75 14.31 -8.44
CA ILE A 186 10.88 12.85 -8.47
C ILE A 186 10.75 12.34 -9.89
N LYS A 187 11.66 11.45 -10.32
CA LYS A 187 11.57 10.71 -11.58
C LYS A 187 11.24 9.25 -11.36
N THR A 188 11.77 8.67 -10.30
CA THR A 188 11.62 7.25 -9.98
C THR A 188 11.29 7.08 -8.50
N LEU A 189 10.31 6.25 -8.20
CA LEU A 189 9.93 5.90 -6.83
C LEU A 189 10.02 4.39 -6.64
N VAL A 190 10.88 3.98 -5.73
CA VAL A 190 11.10 2.59 -5.33
C VAL A 190 10.37 2.32 -4.03
N ALA A 191 9.54 1.29 -4.00
CA ALA A 191 8.85 0.88 -2.78
C ALA A 191 8.67 -0.64 -2.74
N ASP A 192 8.39 -1.17 -1.56
CA ASP A 192 8.22 -2.60 -1.35
C ASP A 192 6.88 -3.15 -1.91
N ALA A 193 6.64 -4.45 -1.72
CA ALA A 193 5.43 -5.11 -2.20
C ALA A 193 4.14 -4.64 -1.50
N GLY A 194 4.23 -4.02 -0.32
CA GLY A 194 3.10 -3.46 0.41
C GLY A 194 2.47 -2.27 -0.31
N TYR A 195 3.27 -1.52 -1.07
CA TYR A 195 2.82 -0.38 -1.86
C TYR A 195 2.37 -0.75 -3.28
N LYS A 196 2.61 -1.99 -3.72
CA LYS A 196 2.28 -2.43 -5.08
C LYS A 196 0.78 -2.60 -5.26
N THR A 197 0.10 -1.51 -5.54
CA THR A 197 -1.33 -1.49 -5.89
C THR A 197 -1.55 -0.78 -7.23
N PRO A 198 -2.56 -1.16 -8.02
CA PRO A 198 -2.88 -0.48 -9.28
C PRO A 198 -3.10 1.03 -9.10
N ALA A 199 -3.71 1.43 -8.00
CA ALA A 199 -4.00 2.83 -7.70
C ALA A 199 -2.73 3.65 -7.43
N ILE A 200 -1.79 3.12 -6.65
CA ILE A 200 -0.51 3.80 -6.40
C ILE A 200 0.31 3.88 -7.70
N ALA A 201 0.36 2.78 -8.47
CA ALA A 201 1.05 2.77 -9.75
C ALA A 201 0.47 3.82 -10.71
N LYS A 202 -0.88 3.89 -10.81
CA LYS A 202 -1.54 4.89 -11.65
C LYS A 202 -1.24 6.31 -11.18
N LEU A 203 -1.38 6.60 -9.89
CA LEU A 203 -1.08 7.91 -9.32
C LEU A 203 0.33 8.39 -9.69
N LEU A 204 1.33 7.52 -9.55
CA LEU A 204 2.72 7.84 -9.88
C LEU A 204 2.91 8.07 -11.39
N ILE A 205 2.33 7.21 -12.22
CA ILE A 205 2.41 7.32 -13.68
C ILE A 205 1.73 8.60 -14.19
N ASP A 206 0.56 8.93 -13.66
CA ASP A 206 -0.18 10.14 -14.01
C ASP A 206 0.62 11.41 -13.67
N ASP A 207 1.42 11.38 -12.60
CA ASP A 207 2.34 12.46 -12.19
C ASP A 207 3.71 12.39 -12.92
N GLY A 208 3.89 11.47 -13.89
CA GLY A 208 5.14 11.30 -14.64
C GLY A 208 6.27 10.63 -13.86
N VAL A 209 5.97 9.98 -12.73
CA VAL A 209 6.93 9.26 -11.90
C VAL A 209 6.93 7.77 -12.26
N THR A 210 8.11 7.20 -12.50
CA THR A 210 8.26 5.77 -12.77
C THR A 210 8.19 4.96 -11.48
N PRO A 211 7.15 4.12 -11.25
CA PRO A 211 7.09 3.26 -10.08
C PRO A 211 7.96 2.03 -10.24
N LEU A 212 8.83 1.76 -9.27
CA LEU A 212 9.61 0.53 -9.18
C LEU A 212 9.15 -0.31 -7.99
N PHE A 213 8.41 -1.37 -8.28
CA PHE A 213 7.94 -2.35 -7.29
C PHE A 213 8.59 -3.71 -7.53
N PRO A 214 8.78 -4.52 -6.48
CA PRO A 214 9.36 -5.84 -6.63
C PRO A 214 8.46 -6.73 -7.49
N TYR A 215 9.10 -7.52 -8.36
CA TYR A 215 8.41 -8.53 -9.13
C TYR A 215 7.94 -9.66 -8.22
N LYS A 216 6.64 -9.88 -8.16
CA LYS A 216 6.08 -11.05 -7.49
C LYS A 216 5.86 -12.14 -8.53
N ARG A 217 6.65 -13.20 -8.44
CA ARG A 217 6.50 -14.35 -9.33
C ARG A 217 5.12 -14.98 -9.13
N PRO A 218 4.34 -15.20 -10.20
CA PRO A 218 3.08 -15.91 -10.08
C PRO A 218 3.30 -17.31 -9.51
N MET A 219 2.54 -17.66 -8.47
CA MET A 219 2.56 -19.00 -7.91
C MET A 219 1.71 -19.91 -8.80
N THR A 220 2.37 -20.71 -9.63
CA THR A 220 1.72 -21.73 -10.44
C THR A 220 1.99 -23.08 -9.79
N LYS A 221 0.96 -23.91 -9.66
CA LYS A 221 1.06 -25.30 -9.17
C LYS A 221 2.04 -26.07 -10.04
N GLU A 222 2.86 -26.93 -9.42
CA GLU A 222 3.79 -27.80 -10.15
C GLU A 222 3.05 -28.66 -11.17
N GLY A 223 3.61 -28.83 -12.36
CA GLY A 223 2.98 -29.54 -13.47
C GLY A 223 1.96 -28.73 -14.28
N PHE A 224 1.65 -27.49 -13.89
CA PHE A 224 0.75 -26.61 -14.62
C PHE A 224 1.51 -25.59 -15.49
N PHE A 225 0.93 -25.27 -16.65
CA PHE A 225 1.44 -24.22 -17.52
C PHE A 225 1.58 -22.89 -16.78
N LYS A 226 2.73 -22.28 -16.92
CA LYS A 226 3.06 -20.99 -16.31
C LYS A 226 2.52 -19.85 -17.18
N LYS A 227 2.35 -18.67 -16.60
CA LYS A 227 1.79 -17.50 -17.29
C LYS A 227 2.52 -17.17 -18.59
N TYR A 228 3.84 -17.32 -18.65
CA TYR A 228 4.65 -16.99 -19.82
C TYR A 228 4.49 -18.00 -21.00
N GLU A 229 3.85 -19.13 -20.74
CA GLU A 229 3.54 -20.12 -21.80
C GLU A 229 2.24 -19.79 -22.54
N TYR A 230 1.52 -18.76 -22.08
CA TYR A 230 0.38 -18.17 -22.78
C TYR A 230 0.83 -16.91 -23.47
N ALA A 231 0.70 -16.86 -24.81
CA ALA A 231 1.04 -15.65 -25.57
C ALA A 231 -0.11 -14.65 -25.54
N TYR A 232 0.18 -13.38 -25.22
CA TYR A 232 -0.81 -12.31 -25.32
C TYR A 232 -0.74 -11.67 -26.70
N ASP A 233 -1.89 -11.58 -27.36
CA ASP A 233 -2.08 -10.85 -28.59
C ASP A 233 -2.74 -9.50 -28.28
N GLU A 234 -1.96 -8.44 -28.44
CA GLU A 234 -2.39 -7.08 -28.11
C GLU A 234 -3.42 -6.54 -29.11
N TYR A 235 -3.32 -6.95 -30.38
CA TYR A 235 -4.22 -6.49 -31.44
C TYR A 235 -5.65 -7.03 -31.25
N TYR A 236 -5.77 -8.31 -30.90
CA TYR A 236 -7.07 -8.97 -30.65
C TYR A 236 -7.48 -8.96 -29.19
N ASP A 237 -6.69 -8.39 -28.29
CA ASP A 237 -6.89 -8.41 -26.84
C ASP A 237 -7.30 -9.78 -26.33
N CYS A 238 -6.45 -10.79 -26.55
CA CYS A 238 -6.70 -12.17 -26.16
C CYS A 238 -5.40 -12.88 -25.76
N TYR A 239 -5.53 -13.97 -25.04
CA TYR A 239 -4.44 -14.90 -24.81
C TYR A 239 -4.56 -16.12 -25.70
N ILE A 240 -3.43 -16.62 -26.16
CA ILE A 240 -3.32 -17.88 -26.90
C ILE A 240 -2.67 -18.92 -25.97
N CYS A 241 -3.33 -20.06 -25.75
CA CYS A 241 -2.81 -21.11 -24.90
C CYS A 241 -1.76 -21.98 -25.63
N PRO A 242 -0.99 -22.82 -24.91
CA PRO A 242 -0.02 -23.75 -25.54
C PRO A 242 -0.60 -24.71 -26.59
N ASN A 243 -1.92 -24.94 -26.59
CA ASN A 243 -2.63 -25.68 -27.59
C ASN A 243 -3.30 -24.78 -28.66
N ASN A 244 -2.79 -23.60 -28.90
CA ASN A 244 -3.26 -22.63 -29.88
C ASN A 244 -4.74 -22.27 -29.81
N GLN A 245 -5.36 -22.36 -28.61
CA GLN A 245 -6.74 -21.93 -28.39
C GLN A 245 -6.79 -20.53 -27.80
N VAL A 246 -7.81 -19.77 -28.20
CA VAL A 246 -7.97 -18.37 -27.80
C VAL A 246 -8.71 -18.28 -26.47
N LEU A 247 -8.14 -17.56 -25.50
CA LEU A 247 -8.79 -17.10 -24.29
C LEU A 247 -9.24 -15.66 -24.51
N LYS A 248 -10.55 -15.44 -24.58
CA LYS A 248 -11.13 -14.10 -24.81
C LYS A 248 -11.27 -13.34 -23.50
N TYR A 249 -11.22 -12.01 -23.61
CA TYR A 249 -11.55 -11.14 -22.48
C TYR A 249 -12.93 -11.54 -21.89
N SER A 250 -12.95 -11.75 -20.60
CA SER A 250 -14.14 -12.11 -19.83
C SER A 250 -14.69 -10.96 -19.03
N THR A 251 -13.82 -10.35 -18.22
CA THR A 251 -14.19 -9.25 -17.32
C THR A 251 -12.92 -8.58 -16.78
N THR A 252 -13.09 -7.38 -16.21
CA THR A 252 -12.11 -6.79 -15.29
C THR A 252 -12.64 -6.97 -13.88
N ASN A 253 -11.85 -7.64 -13.04
CA ASN A 253 -12.25 -7.97 -11.68
C ASN A 253 -12.18 -6.75 -10.74
N ARG A 254 -12.58 -6.92 -9.48
CA ARG A 254 -12.61 -5.82 -8.49
C ARG A 254 -11.23 -5.29 -8.08
N ASP A 255 -10.18 -6.06 -8.35
CA ASP A 255 -8.79 -5.69 -8.10
C ASP A 255 -8.14 -4.98 -9.30
N GLY A 256 -8.91 -4.75 -10.39
CA GLY A 256 -8.46 -4.06 -11.59
C GLY A 256 -7.72 -4.95 -12.59
N TYR A 257 -7.71 -6.28 -12.41
CA TYR A 257 -7.08 -7.19 -13.36
C TYR A 257 -8.06 -7.63 -14.44
N ARG A 258 -7.62 -7.59 -15.70
CA ARG A 258 -8.33 -8.17 -16.83
C ARG A 258 -8.24 -9.68 -16.76
N GLU A 259 -9.37 -10.34 -16.87
CA GLU A 259 -9.51 -11.80 -16.86
C GLU A 259 -9.88 -12.30 -18.24
N TYR A 260 -9.15 -13.30 -18.71
CA TYR A 260 -9.34 -13.92 -20.01
C TYR A 260 -9.75 -15.38 -19.82
N LYS A 261 -10.73 -15.85 -20.59
CA LYS A 261 -11.38 -17.12 -20.35
C LYS A 261 -11.38 -17.99 -21.60
N SER A 262 -11.03 -19.27 -21.41
CA SER A 262 -11.12 -20.28 -22.47
C SER A 262 -12.58 -20.78 -22.65
N CYS A 263 -12.84 -21.43 -23.77
CA CYS A 263 -14.12 -22.13 -24.02
C CYS A 263 -14.06 -23.54 -23.45
N GLY A 264 -14.94 -23.89 -22.48
CA GLY A 264 -14.98 -25.21 -21.83
C GLY A 264 -15.15 -26.34 -22.80
N ASN A 265 -16.06 -26.22 -23.77
CA ASN A 265 -16.35 -27.28 -24.78
C ASN A 265 -15.11 -27.60 -25.64
N VAL A 266 -14.26 -26.59 -25.91
CA VAL A 266 -13.00 -26.79 -26.65
C VAL A 266 -11.95 -27.43 -25.76
N CYS A 267 -11.94 -27.06 -24.49
CA CYS A 267 -10.96 -27.54 -23.54
C CYS A 267 -11.25 -28.96 -23.02
N GLU A 268 -12.51 -29.41 -23.06
CA GLU A 268 -12.93 -30.75 -22.59
C GLU A 268 -12.15 -31.86 -23.27
N ASN A 269 -11.88 -31.75 -24.56
CA ASN A 269 -11.16 -32.76 -25.35
C ASN A 269 -9.67 -32.37 -25.56
N CYS A 270 -9.12 -31.44 -24.74
CA CYS A 270 -7.76 -30.98 -24.90
C CYS A 270 -6.77 -31.96 -24.25
N SER A 271 -5.75 -32.39 -25.00
CA SER A 271 -4.69 -33.29 -24.51
C SER A 271 -3.88 -32.70 -23.33
N TYR A 272 -3.87 -31.39 -23.21
CA TYR A 272 -3.15 -30.65 -22.13
C TYR A 272 -4.06 -30.24 -20.98
N LEU A 273 -5.30 -30.70 -20.91
CA LEU A 273 -6.27 -30.27 -19.90
C LEU A 273 -5.73 -30.43 -18.47
N SER A 274 -5.08 -31.55 -18.17
CA SER A 274 -4.54 -31.85 -16.84
C SER A 274 -3.40 -30.93 -16.41
N GLN A 275 -2.70 -30.32 -17.38
CA GLN A 275 -1.62 -29.35 -17.13
C GLN A 275 -2.12 -27.90 -17.20
N CYS A 276 -3.39 -27.69 -17.56
CA CYS A 276 -3.96 -26.38 -17.79
C CYS A 276 -4.90 -25.94 -16.66
N THR A 277 -5.88 -26.78 -16.30
CA THR A 277 -6.90 -26.41 -15.31
C THR A 277 -7.50 -27.62 -14.59
N GLU A 278 -7.86 -27.41 -13.32
CA GLU A 278 -8.64 -28.37 -12.52
C GLU A 278 -10.13 -27.93 -12.40
N SER A 279 -10.55 -26.97 -13.20
CA SER A 279 -11.93 -26.48 -13.19
C SER A 279 -12.90 -27.56 -13.62
N LYS A 280 -13.99 -27.78 -12.87
CA LYS A 280 -15.06 -28.74 -13.20
C LYS A 280 -15.68 -28.50 -14.58
N ASN A 281 -15.66 -27.26 -15.05
CA ASN A 281 -16.21 -26.86 -16.35
C ASN A 281 -15.13 -26.80 -17.44
N HIS A 282 -13.95 -27.34 -17.20
CA HIS A 282 -12.81 -27.38 -18.12
C HIS A 282 -12.38 -25.99 -18.61
N VAL A 283 -12.64 -24.96 -17.84
CA VAL A 283 -12.35 -23.57 -18.20
C VAL A 283 -11.04 -23.11 -17.53
N LYS A 284 -10.16 -22.52 -18.32
CA LYS A 284 -8.98 -21.77 -17.85
C LYS A 284 -9.33 -20.30 -17.75
N LEU A 285 -9.00 -19.73 -16.61
CA LEU A 285 -9.05 -18.32 -16.33
C LEU A 285 -7.60 -17.80 -16.14
#